data_61c3ec092747edc398bf00df40df4246
#
_entry.id   61c3ec092747edc398bf00df40df4246
#
_cell.length_a   1.000
_cell.length_b   1.000
_cell.length_c   1.000
_cell.angle_alpha   90.00
_cell.angle_beta   90.00
_cell.angle_gamma   90.00
#
_symmetry.space_group_name_H-M   'P 1'
#
loop_
_entity.id
_entity.type
_entity.pdbx_description
1 polymer ?
#
loop_
_entity_poly.entity_id
_entity_poly.type
_entity_poly.pdbx_seq_one_letter_code
_entity_poly.pdbx_strand_id
1 'polypeptide(L)'
;TADGSALAPGATGTRTVLTREDLANLAIKFDIDDVDAGARNLLVDARLYAQLLKIDSFINFDYVNRKPTVDGQIGEIFGMKIFKRSKSVYFNASNAKKGVGAATATTDNLAVIAWADNYVRRAEGAVKVYSDIDSPTYLGSVFNAAVRAGGTAGRTDEKGVYALIQG
;
A
#
# COMPACT_ATOMS: atom_id res chain seq x y z
N THR A 1 -6.16 24.74 -1.97
CA THR A 1 -5.33 25.51 -2.87
C THR A 1 -5.42 24.88 -4.25
N ALA A 2 -5.61 25.71 -5.27
CA ALA A 2 -5.83 25.28 -6.65
C ALA A 2 -4.53 24.94 -7.41
N ASP A 3 -3.43 24.78 -6.71
CA ASP A 3 -2.10 24.57 -7.29
C ASP A 3 -1.75 23.10 -7.55
N GLY A 4 -2.69 22.20 -7.30
CA GLY A 4 -2.49 20.77 -7.48
C GLY A 4 -1.78 20.07 -6.32
N SER A 5 -1.41 20.76 -5.24
CA SER A 5 -0.78 20.11 -4.08
C SER A 5 -1.74 19.18 -3.33
N ALA A 6 -1.21 18.12 -2.75
CA ALA A 6 -1.94 17.15 -1.96
C ALA A 6 -1.95 17.53 -0.47
N LEU A 7 -3.02 17.16 0.23
CA LEU A 7 -3.09 17.34 1.68
C LEU A 7 -2.19 16.32 2.42
N ALA A 8 -1.55 16.77 3.48
CA ALA A 8 -0.83 15.90 4.40
C ALA A 8 -1.78 14.87 5.05
N PRO A 9 -1.28 13.69 5.52
CA PRO A 9 -2.08 12.68 6.21
C PRO A 9 -2.86 13.22 7.42
N GLY A 10 -2.30 14.18 8.14
CA GLY A 10 -2.92 14.87 9.28
C GLY A 10 -3.97 15.93 8.91
N ALA A 11 -4.40 15.99 7.66
CA ALA A 11 -5.40 16.89 7.12
C ALA A 11 -5.04 18.40 7.11
N THR A 12 -3.83 18.76 7.49
CA THR A 12 -3.30 20.13 7.41
C THR A 12 -1.94 20.12 6.69
N GLY A 13 -1.62 21.24 6.03
CA GLY A 13 -0.42 21.33 5.20
C GLY A 13 -0.59 20.70 3.82
N THR A 14 0.38 20.91 2.97
CA THR A 14 0.41 20.46 1.57
C THR A 14 1.61 19.57 1.32
N ARG A 15 1.48 18.66 0.36
CA ARG A 15 2.53 17.74 -0.07
C ARG A 15 2.62 17.77 -1.60
N THR A 16 3.76 17.32 -2.10
CA THR A 16 3.96 17.16 -3.53
C THR A 16 2.92 16.21 -4.11
N VAL A 17 2.33 16.57 -5.25
CA VAL A 17 1.35 15.73 -5.95
C VAL A 17 2.07 14.62 -6.69
N LEU A 18 1.51 13.43 -6.66
CA LEU A 18 1.98 12.30 -7.44
C LEU A 18 1.82 12.60 -8.94
N THR A 19 2.92 12.51 -9.69
CA THR A 19 2.95 12.75 -11.13
C THR A 19 3.07 11.47 -11.94
N ARG A 20 2.79 11.55 -13.23
CA ARG A 20 3.03 10.44 -14.16
C ARG A 20 4.52 10.08 -14.24
N GLU A 21 5.38 11.09 -14.17
CA GLU A 21 6.82 10.92 -14.24
C GLU A 21 7.36 10.13 -13.04
N ASP A 22 6.84 10.37 -11.85
CA ASP A 22 7.18 9.61 -10.64
C ASP A 22 6.87 8.12 -10.79
N LEU A 23 5.72 7.80 -11.39
CA LEU A 23 5.33 6.41 -11.65
C LEU A 23 6.18 5.76 -12.75
N ALA A 24 6.55 6.51 -13.78
CA ALA A 24 7.46 6.05 -14.82
C ALA A 24 8.86 5.77 -14.24
N ASN A 25 9.38 6.65 -13.41
CA ASN A 25 10.66 6.46 -12.72
C ASN A 25 10.63 5.25 -11.79
N LEU A 26 9.50 4.99 -11.13
CA LEU A 26 9.31 3.79 -10.32
C LEU A 26 9.33 2.51 -11.18
N ALA A 27 8.71 2.52 -12.37
CA ALA A 27 8.76 1.40 -13.31
C ALA A 27 10.18 1.16 -13.83
N ILE A 28 10.90 2.24 -14.19
CA ILE A 28 12.31 2.17 -14.59
C ILE A 28 13.18 1.57 -13.48
N LYS A 29 12.89 1.91 -12.21
CA LYS A 29 13.63 1.35 -11.08
C LYS A 29 13.47 -0.17 -10.98
N PHE A 30 12.27 -0.69 -11.25
CA PHE A 30 12.05 -2.13 -11.35
C PHE A 30 12.85 -2.76 -12.49
N ASP A 31 12.90 -2.10 -13.65
CA ASP A 31 13.64 -2.59 -14.82
C ASP A 31 15.16 -2.61 -14.58
N ILE A 32 15.72 -1.58 -13.93
CA ILE A 32 17.14 -1.53 -13.55
C ILE A 32 17.51 -2.66 -12.59
N ASP A 33 16.61 -3.05 -11.70
CA ASP A 33 16.83 -4.10 -10.72
C ASP A 33 16.43 -5.51 -11.24
N ASP A 34 16.17 -5.67 -12.55
CA ASP A 34 15.81 -6.92 -13.22
C ASP A 34 14.58 -7.61 -12.57
N VAL A 35 13.56 -6.83 -12.24
CA VAL A 35 12.32 -7.35 -11.65
C VAL A 35 11.31 -7.66 -12.76
N ASP A 36 10.77 -8.86 -12.77
CA ASP A 36 9.78 -9.31 -13.73
C ASP A 36 8.60 -8.34 -13.86
N ALA A 37 8.27 -7.97 -15.11
CA ALA A 37 7.20 -7.04 -15.42
C ALA A 37 5.79 -7.60 -15.12
N GLY A 38 5.61 -8.91 -15.20
CA GLY A 38 4.29 -9.55 -15.08
C GLY A 38 3.73 -9.62 -13.65
N ALA A 39 4.55 -9.38 -12.64
CA ALA A 39 4.22 -9.60 -11.24
C ALA A 39 4.25 -8.32 -10.38
N ARG A 40 4.27 -7.14 -11.02
CA ARG A 40 4.40 -5.84 -10.32
C ARG A 40 3.05 -5.34 -9.82
N ASN A 41 3.01 -4.91 -8.58
CA ASN A 41 1.83 -4.40 -7.92
C ASN A 41 2.11 -3.03 -7.30
N LEU A 42 1.07 -2.20 -7.23
CA LEU A 42 1.11 -0.85 -6.69
C LEU A 42 -0.02 -0.68 -5.67
N LEU A 43 0.30 -0.40 -4.43
CA LEU A 43 -0.67 -0.10 -3.39
C LEU A 43 -0.74 1.41 -3.19
N VAL A 44 -1.94 1.95 -3.33
CA VAL A 44 -2.21 3.38 -3.14
C VAL A 44 -3.24 3.61 -2.03
N ASP A 45 -3.05 4.71 -1.29
CA ASP A 45 -4.05 5.26 -0.40
C ASP A 45 -5.19 5.91 -1.20
N ALA A 46 -6.37 6.05 -0.62
CA ALA A 46 -7.52 6.67 -1.26
C ALA A 46 -7.23 8.11 -1.74
N ARG A 47 -6.38 8.86 -1.04
CA ARG A 47 -5.97 10.22 -1.41
C ARG A 47 -5.03 10.22 -2.61
N LEU A 48 -4.04 9.32 -2.61
CA LEU A 48 -3.12 9.14 -3.74
C LEU A 48 -3.87 8.63 -4.98
N TYR A 49 -4.86 7.77 -4.79
CA TYR A 49 -5.72 7.33 -5.88
C TYR A 49 -6.49 8.49 -6.53
N ALA A 50 -6.98 9.45 -5.74
CA ALA A 50 -7.61 10.64 -6.28
C ALA A 50 -6.65 11.52 -7.11
N GLN A 51 -5.34 11.48 -6.82
CA GLN A 51 -4.32 12.13 -7.64
C GLN A 51 -4.07 11.36 -8.94
N LEU A 52 -4.03 10.03 -8.90
CA LEU A 52 -3.93 9.19 -10.10
C LEU A 52 -5.05 9.47 -11.09
N LEU A 53 -6.27 9.69 -10.61
CA LEU A 53 -7.42 10.01 -11.45
C LEU A 53 -7.30 11.39 -12.16
N LYS A 54 -6.37 12.24 -11.75
CA LYS A 54 -6.09 13.52 -12.43
C LYS A 54 -5.06 13.39 -13.55
N ILE A 55 -4.45 12.22 -13.68
CA ILE A 55 -3.45 11.95 -14.73
C ILE A 55 -4.20 11.48 -15.98
N ASP A 56 -4.21 12.30 -17.03
CA ASP A 56 -4.98 12.03 -18.28
C ASP A 56 -4.69 10.66 -18.90
N SER A 57 -3.44 10.23 -18.88
CA SER A 57 -3.05 8.92 -19.41
C SER A 57 -3.63 7.74 -18.62
N PHE A 58 -3.89 7.92 -17.33
CA PHE A 58 -4.54 6.90 -16.50
C PHE A 58 -6.04 6.80 -16.81
N ILE A 59 -6.69 7.95 -16.96
CA ILE A 59 -8.12 8.01 -17.30
C ILE A 59 -8.39 7.39 -18.66
N ASN A 60 -7.58 7.69 -19.67
CA ASN A 60 -7.75 7.17 -21.02
C ASN A 60 -7.56 5.65 -21.10
N PHE A 61 -6.64 5.09 -20.32
CA PHE A 61 -6.39 3.64 -20.27
C PHE A 61 -7.49 2.91 -19.51
N ASP A 62 -7.98 3.51 -18.44
CA ASP A 62 -9.02 2.97 -17.58
C ASP A 62 -10.38 2.85 -18.29
N TYR A 63 -10.67 3.78 -19.21
CA TYR A 63 -11.91 3.78 -19.98
C TYR A 63 -12.02 2.64 -21.02
N VAL A 64 -10.89 2.14 -21.49
CA VAL A 64 -10.85 1.17 -22.61
C VAL A 64 -10.80 -0.28 -22.13
N ASN A 65 -10.29 -0.59 -20.97
CA ASN A 65 -9.98 -1.98 -20.56
C ASN A 65 -10.46 -2.41 -19.17
N ARG A 66 -11.40 -1.69 -18.55
CA ARG A 66 -11.90 -2.09 -17.23
C ARG A 66 -12.75 -3.35 -17.27
N LYS A 67 -12.16 -4.46 -16.86
CA LYS A 67 -12.92 -5.53 -16.22
C LYS A 67 -12.85 -5.28 -14.71
N PRO A 68 -13.99 -5.08 -14.01
CA PRO A 68 -13.98 -5.05 -12.55
C PRO A 68 -13.49 -6.41 -12.08
N THR A 69 -12.29 -6.46 -11.55
CA THR A 69 -11.71 -7.69 -11.02
C THR A 69 -12.18 -7.89 -9.59
N VAL A 70 -12.53 -9.12 -9.27
CA VAL A 70 -12.98 -9.58 -7.96
C VAL A 70 -11.91 -9.38 -6.87
N ASP A 71 -10.65 -9.17 -7.27
CA ASP A 71 -9.48 -9.15 -6.39
C ASP A 71 -9.08 -7.76 -5.86
N GLY A 72 -9.90 -6.73 -6.05
CA GLY A 72 -9.60 -5.37 -5.59
C GLY A 72 -8.59 -4.61 -6.44
N GLN A 73 -8.20 -5.14 -7.59
CA GLN A 73 -7.42 -4.41 -8.60
C GLN A 73 -8.32 -3.36 -9.27
N ILE A 74 -7.82 -2.11 -9.35
CA ILE A 74 -8.61 -1.00 -9.89
C ILE A 74 -8.19 -0.64 -11.31
N GLY A 75 -6.96 -0.94 -11.70
CA GLY A 75 -6.42 -0.63 -13.01
C GLY A 75 -4.97 -1.08 -13.11
N GLU A 76 -4.34 -0.72 -14.21
CA GLU A 76 -2.93 -1.00 -14.46
C GLU A 76 -2.27 0.25 -15.06
N ILE A 77 -1.06 0.57 -14.61
CA ILE A 77 -0.24 1.65 -15.16
C ILE A 77 1.21 1.20 -15.25
N PHE A 78 1.85 1.43 -16.39
CA PHE A 78 3.24 1.02 -16.67
C PHE A 78 3.54 -0.45 -16.30
N GLY A 79 2.58 -1.36 -16.57
CA GLY A 79 2.73 -2.78 -16.22
C GLY A 79 2.59 -3.11 -14.74
N MET A 80 2.15 -2.15 -13.91
CA MET A 80 1.90 -2.34 -12.49
C MET A 80 0.41 -2.37 -12.20
N LYS A 81 -0.07 -3.43 -11.54
CA LYS A 81 -1.47 -3.59 -11.10
C LYS A 81 -1.72 -2.70 -9.89
N ILE A 82 -2.79 -1.90 -9.93
CA ILE A 82 -3.11 -0.94 -8.88
C ILE A 82 -4.14 -1.51 -7.91
N PHE A 83 -3.80 -1.47 -6.63
CA PHE A 83 -4.67 -1.81 -5.51
C PHE A 83 -4.91 -0.58 -4.65
N LYS A 84 -6.17 -0.33 -4.28
CA LYS A 84 -6.54 0.78 -3.40
C LYS A 84 -6.89 0.29 -2.01
N ARG A 85 -6.37 1.00 -1.00
CA ARG A 85 -6.81 0.86 0.39
C ARG A 85 -7.24 2.21 0.97
N SER A 86 -8.05 2.16 2.01
CA SER A 86 -8.46 3.39 2.73
C SER A 86 -7.29 4.10 3.38
N LYS A 87 -6.32 3.34 3.87
CA LYS A 87 -5.07 3.83 4.45
C LYS A 87 -3.92 2.95 3.98
N SER A 88 -2.80 3.58 3.65
CA SER A 88 -1.53 2.94 3.31
C SER A 88 -0.51 3.14 4.44
N VAL A 89 0.75 2.86 4.16
CA VAL A 89 1.85 3.11 5.09
C VAL A 89 2.20 4.60 5.08
N TYR A 90 2.39 5.17 6.26
CA TYR A 90 2.84 6.53 6.43
C TYR A 90 4.31 6.56 6.85
N PHE A 91 4.98 7.62 6.44
CA PHE A 91 6.36 7.92 6.79
C PHE A 91 6.40 9.25 7.56
N ASN A 92 7.30 9.36 8.50
CA ASN A 92 7.51 10.62 9.22
C ASN A 92 8.33 11.62 8.36
N ALA A 93 8.53 12.82 8.87
CA ALA A 93 9.32 13.86 8.19
C ALA A 93 10.77 13.45 7.87
N SER A 94 11.31 12.44 8.56
CA SER A 94 12.64 11.88 8.30
C SER A 94 12.60 10.65 7.38
N ASN A 95 11.49 10.41 6.68
CA ASN A 95 11.26 9.26 5.82
C ASN A 95 11.39 7.90 6.52
N ALA A 96 11.20 7.86 7.84
CA ALA A 96 11.13 6.60 8.57
C ALA A 96 9.67 6.10 8.62
N LYS A 97 9.50 4.80 8.38
CA LYS A 97 8.19 4.13 8.40
C LYS A 97 7.54 4.24 9.78
N LYS A 98 6.28 4.63 9.83
CA LYS A 98 5.47 4.61 11.06
C LYS A 98 4.84 3.23 11.28
N GLY A 99 4.65 2.88 12.55
CA GLY A 99 3.97 1.64 12.93
C GLY A 99 2.50 1.62 12.47
N VAL A 100 1.96 0.43 12.27
CA VAL A 100 0.54 0.25 11.95
C VAL A 100 -0.32 0.77 13.09
N GLY A 101 -1.30 1.62 12.76
CA GLY A 101 -2.19 2.24 13.75
C GLY A 101 -1.62 3.46 14.47
N ALA A 102 -0.39 3.87 14.18
CA ALA A 102 0.16 5.11 14.73
C ALA A 102 -0.65 6.34 14.30
N ALA A 103 -0.83 7.28 15.22
CA ALA A 103 -1.52 8.53 14.93
C ALA A 103 -0.80 9.32 13.82
N THR A 104 -1.57 9.89 12.90
CA THR A 104 -1.04 10.71 11.82
C THR A 104 -0.78 12.14 12.28
N ALA A 105 0.38 12.69 11.90
CA ALA A 105 0.75 14.08 12.12
C ALA A 105 0.73 14.88 10.80
N THR A 106 0.73 16.19 10.91
CA THR A 106 0.79 17.10 9.76
C THR A 106 2.10 17.01 8.99
N THR A 107 3.15 16.55 9.67
CA THR A 107 4.50 16.35 9.11
C THR A 107 4.70 14.98 8.46
N ASP A 108 3.70 14.10 8.54
CA ASP A 108 3.78 12.77 7.95
C ASP A 108 3.59 12.83 6.44
N ASN A 109 4.26 11.93 5.72
CA ASN A 109 4.19 11.79 4.29
C ASN A 109 3.41 10.53 3.91
N LEU A 110 2.57 10.64 2.88
CA LEU A 110 1.96 9.48 2.22
C LEU A 110 3.00 8.78 1.36
N ALA A 111 2.81 7.48 1.17
CA ALA A 111 3.64 6.73 0.24
C ALA A 111 2.81 5.78 -0.63
N VAL A 112 3.24 5.65 -1.87
CA VAL A 112 2.85 4.57 -2.76
C VAL A 112 3.81 3.42 -2.52
N ILE A 113 3.29 2.24 -2.23
CA ILE A 113 4.10 1.03 -2.06
C ILE A 113 4.01 0.19 -3.33
N ALA A 114 5.16 -0.12 -3.90
CA ALA A 114 5.26 -0.98 -5.06
C ALA A 114 6.04 -2.24 -4.70
N TRP A 115 5.57 -3.39 -5.16
CA TRP A 115 6.27 -4.66 -4.97
C TRP A 115 6.03 -5.60 -6.15
N ALA A 116 6.92 -6.57 -6.30
CA ALA A 116 6.71 -7.70 -7.17
C ALA A 116 6.44 -8.96 -6.34
N ASP A 117 5.46 -9.78 -6.75
CA ASP A 117 4.98 -10.93 -5.98
C ASP A 117 6.08 -11.93 -5.67
N ASN A 118 7.01 -12.14 -6.61
CA ASN A 118 8.14 -13.06 -6.44
C ASN A 118 9.18 -12.59 -5.41
N TYR A 119 9.13 -11.31 -5.02
CA TYR A 119 10.10 -10.66 -4.12
C TYR A 119 9.56 -10.43 -2.71
N VAL A 120 8.31 -10.83 -2.44
CA VAL A 120 7.69 -10.73 -1.12
C VAL A 120 7.32 -12.12 -0.63
N ARG A 121 7.62 -12.40 0.62
CA ARG A 121 7.25 -13.64 1.29
C ARG A 121 6.22 -13.37 2.37
N ARG A 122 5.20 -14.22 2.42
CA ARG A 122 4.16 -14.22 3.44
C ARG A 122 4.17 -15.55 4.18
N ALA A 123 4.00 -15.51 5.48
CA ALA A 123 3.80 -16.66 6.31
C ALA A 123 2.56 -16.49 7.17
N GLU A 124 1.73 -17.50 7.24
CA GLU A 124 0.57 -17.57 8.12
C GLU A 124 0.66 -18.82 8.99
N GLY A 125 0.47 -18.62 10.28
CA GLY A 125 0.33 -19.73 11.23
C GLY A 125 -1.11 -20.26 11.23
N ALA A 126 -1.29 -21.49 11.72
CA ALA A 126 -2.61 -22.04 11.90
C ALA A 126 -3.45 -21.20 12.87
N VAL A 127 -4.74 -21.04 12.55
CA VAL A 127 -5.70 -20.42 13.46
C VAL A 127 -5.88 -21.37 14.66
N LYS A 128 -5.66 -20.84 15.87
CA LYS A 128 -5.90 -21.56 17.11
C LYS A 128 -7.13 -20.97 17.78
N VAL A 129 -8.08 -21.83 18.10
CA VAL A 129 -9.29 -21.47 18.85
C VAL A 129 -9.19 -22.13 20.22
N TYR A 130 -9.40 -21.33 21.26
CA TYR A 130 -9.45 -21.77 22.65
C TYR A 130 -10.86 -21.52 23.17
N SER A 131 -11.41 -22.49 23.88
CA SER A 131 -12.70 -22.36 24.56
C SER A 131 -12.54 -22.80 26.02
N ASP A 132 -13.02 -21.99 26.94
CA ASP A 132 -13.16 -22.29 28.36
C ASP A 132 -14.64 -22.15 28.70
N ILE A 133 -15.32 -23.30 28.84
CA ILE A 133 -16.76 -23.37 29.04
C ILE A 133 -17.04 -23.40 30.54
N ASP A 134 -18.00 -22.58 30.99
CA ASP A 134 -18.40 -22.44 32.39
C ASP A 134 -17.25 -22.10 33.35
N SER A 135 -16.41 -21.21 32.93
CA SER A 135 -15.28 -20.74 33.76
C SER A 135 -15.76 -20.03 35.03
N PRO A 136 -15.41 -20.55 36.23
CA PRO A 136 -15.83 -19.93 37.49
C PRO A 136 -15.22 -18.54 37.69
N THR A 137 -14.13 -18.23 37.01
CA THR A 137 -13.43 -16.93 37.09
C THR A 137 -14.22 -15.82 36.40
N TYR A 138 -14.93 -16.13 35.33
CA TYR A 138 -15.66 -15.16 34.50
C TYR A 138 -17.18 -15.32 34.56
N LEU A 139 -17.69 -16.28 35.34
CA LEU A 139 -19.12 -16.62 35.41
C LEU A 139 -19.78 -16.83 34.04
N GLY A 140 -19.07 -17.50 33.15
CA GLY A 140 -19.52 -17.75 31.79
C GLY A 140 -18.47 -18.42 30.92
N SER A 141 -18.80 -18.64 29.65
CA SER A 141 -17.89 -19.24 28.68
C SER A 141 -17.06 -18.20 27.95
N VAL A 142 -15.74 -18.45 27.86
CA VAL A 142 -14.77 -17.58 27.17
C VAL A 142 -14.29 -18.26 25.90
N PHE A 143 -14.35 -17.56 24.78
CA PHE A 143 -13.83 -18.01 23.49
C PHE A 143 -12.74 -17.03 23.03
N ASN A 144 -11.59 -17.57 22.67
CA ASN A 144 -10.48 -16.80 22.12
C ASN A 144 -9.94 -17.43 20.85
N ALA A 145 -9.67 -16.61 19.84
CA ALA A 145 -9.04 -17.05 18.60
C ALA A 145 -7.74 -16.27 18.37
N ALA A 146 -6.68 -16.97 18.03
CA ALA A 146 -5.38 -16.39 17.73
C ALA A 146 -4.90 -16.84 16.36
N VAL A 147 -4.45 -15.89 15.57
CA VAL A 147 -3.75 -16.11 14.30
C VAL A 147 -2.43 -15.32 14.30
N ARG A 148 -1.40 -15.91 13.73
CA ARG A 148 -0.11 -15.25 13.50
C ARG A 148 0.10 -15.13 12.02
N ALA A 149 0.38 -13.92 11.55
CA ALA A 149 0.73 -13.65 10.16
C ALA A 149 1.92 -12.71 10.12
N GLY A 150 2.77 -12.87 9.12
CA GLY A 150 3.92 -12.02 8.90
C GLY A 150 4.29 -11.95 7.42
N GLY A 151 5.01 -10.92 7.04
CA GLY A 151 5.53 -10.74 5.70
C GLY A 151 6.90 -10.06 5.74
N THR A 152 7.75 -10.40 4.79
CA THR A 152 9.07 -9.80 4.63
C THR A 152 9.46 -9.73 3.17
N ALA A 153 10.42 -8.86 2.83
CA ALA A 153 11.10 -8.92 1.54
C ALA A 153 11.79 -10.28 1.38
N GLY A 154 11.68 -10.86 0.20
CA GLY A 154 12.22 -12.19 -0.09
C GLY A 154 13.72 -12.20 -0.34
N ARG A 155 14.30 -11.04 -0.70
CA ARG A 155 15.73 -10.84 -0.98
C ARG A 155 16.40 -10.05 0.14
N THR A 156 17.64 -10.37 0.40
CA THR A 156 18.46 -9.69 1.42
C THR A 156 18.89 -8.28 1.00
N ASP A 157 18.90 -7.99 -0.31
CA ASP A 157 19.19 -6.68 -0.88
C ASP A 157 17.95 -5.79 -1.00
N GLU A 158 16.77 -6.27 -0.51
CA GLU A 158 15.47 -5.60 -0.50
C GLU A 158 14.97 -5.12 -1.87
N LYS A 159 15.59 -5.56 -2.98
CA LYS A 159 15.14 -5.25 -4.34
C LYS A 159 13.76 -5.84 -4.62
N GLY A 160 13.00 -5.15 -5.47
CA GLY A 160 11.65 -5.54 -5.84
C GLY A 160 10.56 -5.10 -4.86
N VAL A 161 10.91 -4.30 -3.82
CA VAL A 161 9.96 -3.63 -2.92
C VAL A 161 10.39 -2.18 -2.76
N TYR A 162 9.56 -1.24 -3.18
CA TYR A 162 9.88 0.19 -3.18
C TYR A 162 8.78 1.01 -2.54
N ALA A 163 9.15 2.13 -1.95
CA ALA A 163 8.23 3.14 -1.47
C ALA A 163 8.51 4.47 -2.19
N LEU A 164 7.51 5.00 -2.87
CA LEU A 164 7.52 6.34 -3.42
C LEU A 164 6.85 7.25 -2.38
N ILE A 165 7.65 8.05 -1.69
CA ILE A 165 7.23 8.90 -0.57
C ILE A 165 6.99 10.32 -1.09
N GLN A 166 5.84 10.91 -0.73
CA GLN A 166 5.59 12.32 -0.95
C GLN A 166 6.47 13.16 -0.02
N GLY A 167 7.19 14.12 -0.59
CA GLY A 167 8.03 15.04 0.15
C GLY A 167 7.41 16.41 0.35
#